data_d202f8f4d90cff4811d980d25989a29c
#
_entry.id   d202f8f4d90cff4811d980d25989a29c
#
_cell.length_a   1.000
_cell.length_b   1.000
_cell.length_c   1.000
_cell.angle_alpha   90.00
_cell.angle_beta   90.00
_cell.angle_gamma   90.00
#
_symmetry.space_group_name_H-M   'P 1'
#
loop_
_entity.id
_entity.type
_entity.pdbx_description
1 polymer ?
#
loop_
_entity_poly.entity_id
_entity_poly.type
_entity_poly.pdbx_seq_one_letter_code
_entity_poly.pdbx_strand_id
1 'polypeptide(L)'
;MFDDTSYLEKFSLKYSENVPKDYDISEIQFTYDFVFPVLKQDAAIDEAIDCVVKEYKLSKDYLREYFIENKYILNKAKMKDISAQLNEYNTKTLKKILKSHGIKASGKREKIEKRIIDNKLIGNEYYLSSKSKVFYKNKKRRIRIFNQYLSNHYYFNEFNEFYMDNYRKKEVNIPIEFINIHIRKAIDEKNHESYVLNNQVMAEHFFKKENNRKMLVHVLKNYCMNINPIWKINDLEDHNGVLLETYENLVFLHDNFSKNTIINTFYFIWDSFDFEKIIVTKYDAYRILKDILNLKNIDKINSDLNNRFYENEDLKIKRITQKTLFDF
;
A
#
# COMPACT_ATOMS: atom_id res chain seq x y z
N MET A 1 -11.23 1.03 -25.60
CA MET A 1 -11.69 0.26 -24.43
C MET A 1 -11.22 -1.16 -24.70
N PHE A 2 -10.08 -1.55 -24.14
CA PHE A 2 -9.58 -2.92 -24.28
C PHE A 2 -10.30 -3.78 -23.26
N ASP A 3 -10.79 -4.91 -23.71
CA ASP A 3 -11.56 -5.86 -22.91
C ASP A 3 -10.62 -6.52 -21.89
N ASP A 4 -10.61 -6.03 -20.66
CA ASP A 4 -9.71 -6.47 -19.57
C ASP A 4 -9.99 -7.95 -19.16
N THR A 5 -11.21 -8.46 -19.43
CA THR A 5 -11.60 -9.85 -19.12
C THR A 5 -10.79 -10.87 -19.91
N SER A 6 -10.32 -10.51 -21.11
CA SER A 6 -9.56 -11.44 -21.96
C SER A 6 -8.16 -11.79 -21.41
N TYR A 7 -7.61 -10.96 -20.52
CA TYR A 7 -6.26 -11.15 -19.97
C TYR A 7 -6.24 -12.18 -18.85
N LEU A 8 -7.20 -12.09 -17.95
CA LEU A 8 -7.39 -13.07 -16.86
C LEU A 8 -7.83 -14.43 -17.37
N GLU A 9 -8.76 -14.47 -18.34
CA GLU A 9 -9.17 -15.74 -18.96
C GLU A 9 -7.99 -16.42 -19.66
N LYS A 10 -7.18 -15.69 -20.39
CA LYS A 10 -5.96 -16.23 -21.02
C LYS A 10 -4.92 -16.65 -19.97
N PHE A 11 -4.81 -15.92 -18.88
CA PHE A 11 -3.92 -16.25 -17.77
C PHE A 11 -4.42 -17.45 -16.99
N SER A 12 -5.71 -17.51 -16.63
CA SER A 12 -6.33 -18.58 -15.86
C SER A 12 -6.48 -19.87 -16.67
N LEU A 13 -6.84 -19.82 -17.96
CA LEU A 13 -6.99 -20.98 -18.82
C LEU A 13 -5.68 -21.70 -19.13
N LYS A 14 -4.56 -20.97 -19.19
CA LYS A 14 -3.25 -21.55 -19.51
C LYS A 14 -2.46 -21.98 -18.26
N TYR A 15 -2.79 -21.46 -17.07
CA TYR A 15 -1.96 -21.55 -15.84
C TYR A 15 -2.75 -21.73 -14.54
N SER A 16 -3.97 -22.26 -14.63
CA SER A 16 -5.05 -22.20 -13.64
C SER A 16 -4.86 -22.93 -12.32
N GLU A 17 -3.73 -23.56 -12.04
CA GLU A 17 -3.62 -24.34 -10.80
C GLU A 17 -3.33 -23.50 -9.53
N ASN A 18 -2.86 -22.25 -9.66
CA ASN A 18 -2.37 -21.50 -8.51
C ASN A 18 -2.63 -19.98 -8.49
N VAL A 19 -3.43 -19.43 -9.37
CA VAL A 19 -3.84 -18.03 -9.27
C VAL A 19 -5.17 -17.94 -8.51
N PRO A 20 -5.30 -17.14 -7.45
CA PRO A 20 -6.58 -16.93 -6.78
C PRO A 20 -7.63 -16.50 -7.81
N LYS A 21 -8.79 -17.18 -7.84
CA LYS A 21 -9.87 -16.94 -8.82
C LYS A 21 -10.46 -15.52 -8.76
N ASP A 22 -10.17 -14.79 -7.70
CA ASP A 22 -10.70 -13.44 -7.42
C ASP A 22 -9.70 -12.31 -7.76
N TYR A 23 -8.61 -12.63 -8.45
CA TYR A 23 -7.60 -11.64 -8.82
C TYR A 23 -7.93 -11.05 -10.19
N ASP A 24 -8.74 -9.98 -10.19
CA ASP A 24 -8.99 -9.17 -11.40
C ASP A 24 -7.79 -8.25 -11.68
N ILE A 25 -6.78 -8.81 -12.35
CA ILE A 25 -5.54 -8.07 -12.64
C ILE A 25 -5.65 -7.43 -14.03
N SER A 26 -5.79 -6.11 -14.06
CA SER A 26 -5.59 -5.34 -15.30
C SER A 26 -4.15 -5.52 -15.83
N GLU A 27 -3.94 -5.34 -17.15
CA GLU A 27 -2.59 -5.38 -17.76
C GLU A 27 -1.59 -4.46 -17.04
N ILE A 28 -2.07 -3.32 -16.54
CA ILE A 28 -1.25 -2.34 -15.83
C ILE A 28 -0.84 -2.88 -14.46
N GLN A 29 -1.75 -3.52 -13.73
CA GLN A 29 -1.46 -4.13 -12.44
C GLN A 29 -0.50 -5.31 -12.61
N PHE A 30 -0.75 -6.21 -13.59
CA PHE A 30 0.17 -7.29 -13.93
C PHE A 30 1.58 -6.78 -14.24
N THR A 31 1.67 -5.70 -15.00
CA THR A 31 2.95 -5.07 -15.32
C THR A 31 3.65 -4.57 -14.04
N TYR A 32 2.90 -4.02 -13.11
CA TYR A 32 3.44 -3.55 -11.84
C TYR A 32 3.94 -4.71 -10.96
N ASP A 33 3.13 -5.74 -10.78
CA ASP A 33 3.42 -6.84 -9.87
C ASP A 33 4.54 -7.76 -10.38
N PHE A 34 4.58 -8.01 -11.68
CA PHE A 34 5.47 -9.01 -12.25
C PHE A 34 6.58 -8.45 -13.14
N VAL A 35 6.31 -7.41 -13.92
CA VAL A 35 7.30 -6.88 -14.88
C VAL A 35 8.29 -5.94 -14.20
N PHE A 36 7.82 -5.00 -13.39
CA PHE A 36 8.70 -4.03 -12.76
C PHE A 36 9.69 -4.62 -11.75
N PRO A 37 9.35 -5.60 -10.91
CA PRO A 37 10.33 -6.25 -10.05
C PRO A 37 11.50 -6.85 -10.82
N VAL A 38 11.22 -7.49 -11.97
CA VAL A 38 12.25 -8.04 -12.84
C VAL A 38 13.10 -6.94 -13.50
N LEU A 39 12.46 -5.88 -14.02
CA LEU A 39 13.16 -4.78 -14.70
C LEU A 39 13.98 -3.90 -13.73
N LYS A 40 13.63 -3.89 -12.46
CA LYS A 40 14.31 -3.10 -11.43
C LYS A 40 15.62 -3.72 -10.94
N GLN A 41 15.73 -5.05 -11.01
CA GLN A 41 16.87 -5.74 -10.42
C GLN A 41 18.13 -5.58 -11.27
N ASP A 42 19.27 -5.33 -10.61
CA ASP A 42 20.61 -5.41 -11.20
C ASP A 42 21.09 -6.89 -11.24
N ALA A 43 20.22 -7.85 -10.88
CA ALA A 43 20.47 -9.28 -10.88
C ALA A 43 20.26 -9.91 -12.26
N ALA A 44 20.67 -11.15 -12.41
CA ALA A 44 20.35 -11.96 -13.57
C ALA A 44 18.82 -12.04 -13.76
N ILE A 45 18.35 -11.89 -14.99
CA ILE A 45 16.91 -11.87 -15.28
C ILE A 45 16.24 -13.16 -14.78
N ASP A 46 16.89 -14.30 -14.95
CA ASP A 46 16.39 -15.58 -14.48
C ASP A 46 16.23 -15.62 -12.95
N GLU A 47 17.19 -15.05 -12.20
CA GLU A 47 17.08 -14.92 -10.74
C GLU A 47 15.96 -13.97 -10.33
N ALA A 48 15.78 -12.88 -11.08
CA ALA A 48 14.69 -11.94 -10.85
C ALA A 48 13.33 -12.55 -11.12
N ILE A 49 13.20 -13.35 -12.19
CA ILE A 49 11.99 -14.13 -12.50
C ILE A 49 11.74 -15.18 -11.39
N ASP A 50 12.79 -15.87 -10.94
CA ASP A 50 12.67 -16.88 -9.88
C ASP A 50 12.17 -16.27 -8.56
N CYS A 51 12.60 -15.05 -8.21
CA CYS A 51 12.07 -14.34 -7.05
C CYS A 51 10.57 -14.08 -7.17
N VAL A 52 10.12 -13.54 -8.30
CA VAL A 52 8.71 -13.25 -8.55
C VAL A 52 7.87 -14.53 -8.59
N VAL A 53 8.34 -15.57 -9.27
CA VAL A 53 7.68 -16.88 -9.35
C VAL A 53 7.50 -17.49 -7.97
N LYS A 54 8.53 -17.42 -7.10
CA LYS A 54 8.48 -17.96 -5.75
C LYS A 54 7.51 -17.20 -4.86
N GLU A 55 7.49 -15.86 -4.96
CA GLU A 55 6.61 -15.01 -4.19
C GLU A 55 5.14 -15.23 -4.55
N TYR A 56 4.82 -15.29 -5.85
CA TYR A 56 3.44 -15.36 -6.35
C TYR A 56 3.00 -16.74 -6.82
N LYS A 57 3.84 -17.78 -6.66
CA LYS A 57 3.57 -19.18 -7.09
C LYS A 57 3.20 -19.32 -8.56
N LEU A 58 3.81 -18.52 -9.43
CA LEU A 58 3.55 -18.52 -10.86
C LEU A 58 4.41 -19.52 -11.64
N SER A 59 4.02 -19.82 -12.90
CA SER A 59 4.86 -20.59 -13.82
C SER A 59 6.04 -19.75 -14.33
N LYS A 60 7.27 -20.25 -14.15
CA LYS A 60 8.49 -19.61 -14.66
C LYS A 60 8.49 -19.49 -16.18
N ASP A 61 8.03 -20.54 -16.85
CA ASP A 61 7.99 -20.58 -18.33
C ASP A 61 6.98 -19.59 -18.89
N TYR A 62 5.84 -19.45 -18.22
CA TYR A 62 4.86 -18.43 -18.58
C TYR A 62 5.42 -17.02 -18.50
N LEU A 63 6.05 -16.64 -17.38
CA LEU A 63 6.63 -15.30 -17.26
C LEU A 63 7.71 -15.06 -18.31
N ARG A 64 8.55 -16.06 -18.61
CA ARG A 64 9.56 -15.94 -19.67
C ARG A 64 8.93 -15.72 -21.04
N GLU A 65 7.93 -16.53 -21.41
CA GLU A 65 7.19 -16.36 -22.67
C GLU A 65 6.57 -14.97 -22.77
N TYR A 66 5.87 -14.53 -21.71
CA TYR A 66 5.29 -13.20 -21.65
C TYR A 66 6.34 -12.10 -21.87
N PHE A 67 7.49 -12.19 -21.21
CA PHE A 67 8.57 -11.21 -21.36
C PHE A 67 9.16 -11.22 -22.77
N ILE A 68 9.26 -12.38 -23.41
CA ILE A 68 9.76 -12.54 -24.79
C ILE A 68 8.76 -11.97 -25.79
N GLU A 69 7.50 -12.36 -25.71
CA GLU A 69 6.41 -11.93 -26.62
C GLU A 69 6.24 -10.41 -26.58
N ASN A 70 6.29 -9.83 -25.38
CA ASN A 70 6.21 -8.38 -25.21
C ASN A 70 7.53 -7.66 -25.50
N LYS A 71 8.57 -8.39 -25.88
CA LYS A 71 9.90 -7.84 -26.18
C LYS A 71 10.54 -7.09 -25.00
N TYR A 72 10.22 -7.48 -23.78
CA TYR A 72 10.91 -6.95 -22.59
C TYR A 72 12.28 -7.58 -22.39
N ILE A 73 12.39 -8.87 -22.68
CA ILE A 73 13.65 -9.60 -22.72
C ILE A 73 13.93 -10.16 -24.10
N LEU A 74 15.19 -10.38 -24.38
CA LEU A 74 15.67 -10.97 -25.61
C LEU A 74 16.45 -12.24 -25.28
N ASN A 75 16.24 -13.30 -26.07
CA ASN A 75 16.96 -14.55 -25.92
C ASN A 75 18.40 -14.41 -26.42
N LYS A 76 19.35 -14.93 -25.69
CA LYS A 76 20.78 -14.93 -25.98
C LYS A 76 21.13 -15.58 -27.34
N ALA A 77 20.39 -16.61 -27.73
CA ALA A 77 20.59 -17.29 -29.00
C ALA A 77 20.46 -16.37 -30.24
N LYS A 78 19.84 -15.20 -30.08
CA LYS A 78 19.74 -14.16 -31.12
C LYS A 78 20.83 -13.09 -31.05
N MET A 79 21.70 -13.11 -30.04
CA MET A 79 22.88 -12.22 -29.98
C MET A 79 24.12 -12.93 -30.54
N LYS A 80 24.62 -12.43 -31.65
CA LYS A 80 25.83 -12.96 -32.30
C LYS A 80 27.14 -12.60 -31.59
N ASP A 81 27.13 -11.72 -30.56
CA ASP A 81 28.36 -11.19 -29.96
C ASP A 81 28.23 -10.92 -28.44
N ILE A 82 29.07 -11.60 -27.65
CA ILE A 82 29.22 -11.37 -26.21
C ILE A 82 29.71 -9.93 -25.94
N SER A 83 30.52 -9.36 -26.83
CA SER A 83 31.02 -7.99 -26.73
C SER A 83 29.90 -6.96 -26.77
N ALA A 84 28.84 -7.20 -27.56
CA ALA A 84 27.68 -6.33 -27.60
C ALA A 84 26.89 -6.37 -26.27
N GLN A 85 26.79 -7.55 -25.61
CA GLN A 85 26.19 -7.67 -24.28
C GLN A 85 26.98 -6.88 -23.23
N LEU A 86 28.29 -6.98 -23.23
CA LEU A 86 29.16 -6.28 -22.30
C LEU A 86 29.07 -4.75 -22.45
N ASN A 87 28.88 -4.28 -23.69
CA ASN A 87 28.74 -2.85 -23.98
C ASN A 87 27.45 -2.24 -23.42
N GLU A 88 26.42 -3.04 -23.16
CA GLU A 88 25.20 -2.57 -22.53
C GLU A 88 25.34 -2.32 -21.01
N TYR A 89 26.32 -2.96 -20.36
CA TYR A 89 26.57 -2.78 -18.94
C TYR A 89 27.58 -1.66 -18.69
N ASN A 90 27.25 -0.76 -17.77
CA ASN A 90 28.27 0.17 -17.29
C ASN A 90 29.30 -0.55 -16.39
N THR A 91 30.49 0.02 -16.27
CA THR A 91 31.59 -0.58 -15.50
C THR A 91 31.21 -0.84 -14.03
N LYS A 92 30.29 -0.06 -13.45
CA LYS A 92 29.81 -0.24 -12.07
C LYS A 92 29.00 -1.52 -11.94
N THR A 93 28.11 -1.80 -12.90
CA THR A 93 27.33 -3.03 -12.96
C THR A 93 28.22 -4.26 -13.16
N LEU A 94 29.18 -4.19 -14.08
CA LEU A 94 30.13 -5.28 -14.30
C LEU A 94 30.95 -5.60 -13.03
N LYS A 95 31.36 -4.57 -12.27
CA LYS A 95 32.04 -4.75 -10.97
C LYS A 95 31.10 -5.40 -9.92
N LYS A 96 29.82 -5.09 -9.91
CA LYS A 96 28.86 -5.73 -9.00
C LYS A 96 28.71 -7.23 -9.33
N ILE A 97 28.60 -7.59 -10.62
CA ILE A 97 28.53 -8.98 -11.07
C ILE A 97 29.74 -9.78 -10.56
N LEU A 98 30.96 -9.25 -10.74
CA LEU A 98 32.18 -9.92 -10.23
C LEU A 98 32.16 -10.07 -8.71
N LYS A 99 31.72 -9.04 -7.97
CA LYS A 99 31.66 -9.08 -6.50
C LYS A 99 30.63 -10.09 -6.00
N SER A 100 29.45 -10.22 -6.63
CA SER A 100 28.43 -11.19 -6.23
C SER A 100 28.91 -12.63 -6.39
N HIS A 101 29.88 -12.87 -7.27
CA HIS A 101 30.51 -14.18 -7.47
C HIS A 101 31.86 -14.33 -6.76
N GLY A 102 32.20 -13.42 -5.82
CA GLY A 102 33.45 -13.48 -5.06
C GLY A 102 34.72 -13.22 -5.89
N ILE A 103 34.58 -12.64 -7.10
CA ILE A 103 35.68 -12.44 -8.01
C ILE A 103 36.23 -11.00 -7.92
N LYS A 104 37.52 -10.86 -8.07
CA LYS A 104 38.22 -9.53 -8.01
C LYS A 104 37.62 -8.54 -9.02
N ALA A 105 36.98 -7.48 -8.52
CA ALA A 105 36.27 -6.48 -9.31
C ALA A 105 37.11 -5.20 -9.61
N SER A 106 38.42 -5.20 -9.35
CA SER A 106 39.29 -4.06 -9.60
C SER A 106 39.95 -4.14 -10.99
N GLY A 107 40.28 -2.98 -11.57
CA GLY A 107 40.98 -2.86 -12.85
C GLY A 107 40.23 -2.03 -13.89
N LYS A 108 40.86 -1.88 -15.08
CA LYS A 108 40.25 -1.24 -16.25
C LYS A 108 39.07 -2.10 -16.77
N ARG A 109 38.14 -1.48 -17.51
CA ARG A 109 36.97 -2.12 -18.05
C ARG A 109 37.26 -3.42 -18.79
N GLU A 110 38.24 -3.43 -19.67
CA GLU A 110 38.66 -4.60 -20.45
C GLU A 110 39.06 -5.81 -19.57
N LYS A 111 39.78 -5.55 -18.44
CA LYS A 111 40.16 -6.62 -17.50
C LYS A 111 38.98 -7.16 -16.71
N ILE A 112 37.95 -6.32 -16.47
CA ILE A 112 36.73 -6.69 -15.82
C ILE A 112 35.87 -7.56 -16.77
N GLU A 113 35.74 -7.12 -18.03
CA GLU A 113 35.01 -7.85 -19.08
C GLU A 113 35.64 -9.22 -19.35
N LYS A 114 37.00 -9.26 -19.46
CA LYS A 114 37.69 -10.54 -19.62
C LYS A 114 37.42 -11.51 -18.49
N ARG A 115 37.45 -11.07 -17.21
CA ARG A 115 37.10 -11.96 -16.08
C ARG A 115 35.67 -12.43 -16.11
N ILE A 116 34.74 -11.60 -16.55
CA ILE A 116 33.33 -11.96 -16.69
C ILE A 116 33.16 -13.04 -17.77
N ILE A 117 33.84 -12.89 -18.89
CA ILE A 117 33.86 -13.88 -19.98
C ILE A 117 34.51 -15.19 -19.52
N ASP A 118 35.71 -15.10 -18.96
CA ASP A 118 36.53 -16.27 -18.54
C ASP A 118 35.78 -17.12 -17.47
N ASN A 119 34.99 -16.47 -16.60
CA ASN A 119 34.20 -17.14 -15.58
C ASN A 119 32.74 -17.40 -16.00
N LYS A 120 32.40 -17.17 -17.27
CA LYS A 120 31.05 -17.36 -17.84
C LYS A 120 29.93 -16.67 -17.02
N LEU A 121 30.24 -15.55 -16.36
CA LEU A 121 29.32 -14.83 -15.48
C LEU A 121 28.22 -14.07 -16.23
N ILE A 122 28.41 -13.80 -17.50
CA ILE A 122 27.37 -13.40 -18.45
C ILE A 122 26.92 -14.69 -19.12
N GLY A 123 26.02 -15.35 -18.50
CA GLY A 123 25.48 -16.62 -18.92
C GLY A 123 23.98 -16.67 -18.86
N ASN A 124 23.34 -15.52 -18.60
CA ASN A 124 21.89 -15.46 -18.62
C ASN A 124 21.40 -15.70 -20.05
N GLU A 125 20.48 -16.63 -20.20
CA GLU A 125 19.83 -16.90 -21.48
C GLU A 125 19.12 -15.67 -22.02
N TYR A 126 18.88 -14.69 -21.15
CA TYR A 126 18.04 -13.51 -21.43
C TYR A 126 18.72 -12.21 -20.97
N TYR A 127 18.40 -11.12 -21.64
CA TYR A 127 18.83 -9.75 -21.26
C TYR A 127 17.70 -8.75 -21.56
N LEU A 128 17.71 -7.63 -20.81
CA LEU A 128 16.69 -6.59 -20.97
C LEU A 128 16.82 -5.87 -22.31
N SER A 129 15.75 -5.78 -23.05
CA SER A 129 15.69 -5.02 -24.30
C SER A 129 15.81 -3.51 -24.05
N SER A 130 16.14 -2.76 -25.10
CA SER A 130 16.08 -1.29 -25.05
C SER A 130 14.67 -0.79 -24.76
N LYS A 131 13.64 -1.51 -25.26
CA LYS A 131 12.23 -1.21 -25.01
C LYS A 131 11.92 -1.25 -23.49
N SER A 132 12.37 -2.29 -22.78
CA SER A 132 12.13 -2.43 -21.36
C SER A 132 12.83 -1.36 -20.53
N LYS A 133 14.05 -0.98 -20.89
CA LYS A 133 14.79 0.10 -20.24
C LYS A 133 14.06 1.44 -20.36
N VAL A 134 13.56 1.79 -21.55
CA VAL A 134 12.76 3.00 -21.78
C VAL A 134 11.43 2.93 -21.05
N PHE A 135 10.74 1.80 -21.11
CA PHE A 135 9.47 1.57 -20.44
C PHE A 135 9.59 1.79 -18.93
N TYR A 136 10.57 1.16 -18.27
CA TYR A 136 10.82 1.34 -16.85
C TYR A 136 11.18 2.79 -16.49
N LYS A 137 12.08 3.41 -17.28
CA LYS A 137 12.51 4.80 -17.05
C LYS A 137 11.31 5.77 -17.05
N ASN A 138 10.40 5.61 -18.01
CA ASN A 138 9.22 6.47 -18.14
C ASN A 138 8.21 6.32 -16.99
N LYS A 139 8.17 5.16 -16.36
CA LYS A 139 7.23 4.87 -15.26
C LYS A 139 7.87 4.98 -13.87
N LYS A 140 9.19 5.11 -13.78
CA LYS A 140 9.96 5.07 -12.52
C LYS A 140 9.44 6.04 -11.44
N ARG A 141 9.08 7.27 -11.83
CA ARG A 141 8.59 8.28 -10.87
C ARG A 141 7.28 7.85 -10.21
N ARG A 142 6.30 7.42 -11.01
CA ARG A 142 4.98 7.00 -10.49
C ARG A 142 5.09 5.75 -9.64
N ILE A 143 5.91 4.76 -10.06
CA ILE A 143 6.18 3.54 -9.29
C ILE A 143 6.80 3.88 -7.95
N ARG A 144 7.77 4.79 -7.92
CA ARG A 144 8.42 5.21 -6.68
C ARG A 144 7.43 5.84 -5.71
N ILE A 145 6.57 6.75 -6.19
CA ILE A 145 5.55 7.39 -5.36
C ILE A 145 4.57 6.34 -4.80
N PHE A 146 4.10 5.44 -5.67
CA PHE A 146 3.17 4.39 -5.28
C PHE A 146 3.78 3.47 -4.20
N ASN A 147 4.97 2.91 -4.46
CA ASN A 147 5.64 2.01 -3.52
C ASN A 147 5.96 2.66 -2.17
N GLN A 148 6.25 3.94 -2.18
CA GLN A 148 6.62 4.64 -0.94
C GLN A 148 5.42 4.87 -0.02
N TYR A 149 4.21 5.06 -0.57
CA TYR A 149 3.09 5.58 0.19
C TYR A 149 1.79 4.80 0.07
N LEU A 150 1.59 4.02 -0.99
CA LEU A 150 0.27 3.52 -1.36
C LEU A 150 0.20 2.00 -1.58
N SER A 151 1.32 1.34 -1.88
CA SER A 151 1.36 -0.07 -2.33
C SER A 151 0.80 -1.09 -1.34
N ASN A 152 0.71 -0.75 -0.06
CA ASN A 152 0.15 -1.66 0.96
C ASN A 152 -1.38 -1.63 1.00
N HIS A 153 -2.02 -0.64 0.37
CA HIS A 153 -3.43 -0.36 0.57
C HIS A 153 -4.22 -0.19 -0.73
N TYR A 154 -3.55 0.02 -1.86
CA TYR A 154 -4.21 0.31 -3.15
C TYR A 154 -3.58 -0.48 -4.27
N TYR A 155 -4.34 -0.65 -5.35
CA TYR A 155 -3.84 -1.21 -6.60
C TYR A 155 -3.15 -0.15 -7.46
N PHE A 156 -2.11 -0.58 -8.18
CA PHE A 156 -1.33 0.35 -9.01
C PHE A 156 -2.11 0.89 -10.21
N ASN A 157 -3.07 0.13 -10.76
CA ASN A 157 -3.90 0.57 -11.87
C ASN A 157 -4.70 1.84 -11.51
N GLU A 158 -5.40 1.86 -10.36
CA GLU A 158 -6.17 3.02 -9.88
C GLU A 158 -5.26 4.24 -9.69
N PHE A 159 -4.12 4.04 -9.03
CA PHE A 159 -3.15 5.11 -8.87
C PHE A 159 -2.57 5.57 -10.19
N ASN A 160 -2.32 4.66 -11.14
CA ASN A 160 -1.78 5.01 -12.45
C ASN A 160 -2.73 5.91 -13.26
N GLU A 161 -4.03 5.62 -13.24
CA GLU A 161 -5.05 6.47 -13.87
C GLU A 161 -5.07 7.86 -13.25
N PHE A 162 -5.21 7.94 -11.94
CA PHE A 162 -5.14 9.21 -11.21
C PHE A 162 -3.84 9.97 -11.49
N TYR A 163 -2.70 9.28 -11.52
CA TYR A 163 -1.40 9.89 -11.78
C TYR A 163 -1.31 10.54 -13.16
N MET A 164 -1.92 9.93 -14.18
CA MET A 164 -1.89 10.45 -15.55
C MET A 164 -2.53 11.85 -15.64
N ASP A 165 -3.57 12.09 -14.86
CA ASP A 165 -4.25 13.40 -14.81
C ASP A 165 -3.52 14.41 -13.89
N ASN A 166 -2.70 13.91 -12.97
CA ASN A 166 -2.10 14.70 -11.90
C ASN A 166 -0.57 14.77 -11.94
N TYR A 167 0.10 14.24 -12.97
CA TYR A 167 1.57 14.10 -13.02
C TYR A 167 2.35 15.43 -12.93
N ARG A 168 1.72 16.56 -13.25
CA ARG A 168 2.32 17.90 -13.16
C ARG A 168 2.34 18.46 -11.74
N LYS A 169 1.56 17.88 -10.83
CA LYS A 169 1.52 18.33 -9.43
C LYS A 169 2.83 18.03 -8.72
N LYS A 170 3.05 18.71 -7.59
CA LYS A 170 4.19 18.41 -6.70
C LYS A 170 4.06 16.99 -6.20
N GLU A 171 5.16 16.26 -6.24
CA GLU A 171 5.20 14.84 -5.87
C GLU A 171 4.64 14.56 -4.46
N VAL A 172 4.91 15.46 -3.51
CA VAL A 172 4.41 15.35 -2.13
C VAL A 172 2.89 15.41 -2.01
N ASN A 173 2.23 16.06 -2.95
CA ASN A 173 0.77 16.23 -2.92
C ASN A 173 0.01 15.10 -3.62
N ILE A 174 0.66 14.38 -4.52
CA ILE A 174 0.02 13.33 -5.33
C ILE A 174 -0.61 12.23 -4.45
N PRO A 175 0.12 11.62 -3.47
CA PRO A 175 -0.49 10.62 -2.59
C PRO A 175 -1.62 11.20 -1.74
N ILE A 176 -1.44 12.41 -1.21
CA ILE A 176 -2.46 13.07 -0.36
C ILE A 176 -3.76 13.27 -1.14
N GLU A 177 -3.67 13.75 -2.37
CA GLU A 177 -4.85 13.99 -3.19
C GLU A 177 -5.53 12.68 -3.61
N PHE A 178 -4.72 11.66 -3.93
CA PHE A 178 -5.24 10.33 -4.23
C PHE A 178 -6.04 9.74 -3.06
N ILE A 179 -5.45 9.73 -1.86
CA ILE A 179 -6.13 9.24 -0.65
C ILE A 179 -7.38 10.07 -0.34
N ASN A 180 -7.32 11.41 -0.51
CA ASN A 180 -8.49 12.28 -0.28
C ASN A 180 -9.65 11.99 -1.23
N ILE A 181 -9.40 11.54 -2.46
CA ILE A 181 -10.47 11.10 -3.37
C ILE A 181 -11.17 9.87 -2.80
N HIS A 182 -10.40 8.89 -2.29
CA HIS A 182 -10.97 7.69 -1.67
C HIS A 182 -11.72 8.00 -0.37
N ILE A 183 -11.23 8.95 0.44
CA ILE A 183 -11.97 9.42 1.62
C ILE A 183 -13.32 10.04 1.22
N ARG A 184 -13.35 10.90 0.18
CA ARG A 184 -14.61 11.48 -0.29
C ARG A 184 -15.55 10.42 -0.84
N LYS A 185 -15.03 9.51 -1.66
CA LYS A 185 -15.82 8.38 -2.16
C LYS A 185 -16.43 7.56 -1.03
N ALA A 186 -15.67 7.26 0.02
CA ALA A 186 -16.17 6.56 1.19
C ALA A 186 -17.28 7.36 1.93
N ILE A 187 -17.20 8.69 1.96
CA ILE A 187 -18.25 9.55 2.51
C ILE A 187 -19.52 9.50 1.64
N ASP A 188 -19.36 9.66 0.32
CA ASP A 188 -20.49 9.65 -0.62
C ASP A 188 -21.22 8.31 -0.63
N GLU A 189 -20.49 7.20 -0.50
CA GLU A 189 -21.01 5.83 -0.45
C GLU A 189 -21.44 5.40 0.96
N LYS A 190 -21.24 6.23 1.98
CA LYS A 190 -21.47 5.91 3.41
C LYS A 190 -20.75 4.63 3.85
N ASN A 191 -19.55 4.39 3.31
CA ASN A 191 -18.74 3.21 3.58
C ASN A 191 -17.80 3.46 4.76
N HIS A 192 -18.19 2.93 5.93
CA HIS A 192 -17.44 3.09 7.18
C HIS A 192 -16.04 2.52 7.11
N GLU A 193 -15.88 1.27 6.66
CA GLU A 193 -14.61 0.57 6.60
C GLU A 193 -13.62 1.30 5.69
N SER A 194 -14.09 1.67 4.49
CA SER A 194 -13.28 2.43 3.53
C SER A 194 -12.86 3.79 4.10
N TYR A 195 -13.74 4.47 4.83
CA TYR A 195 -13.40 5.75 5.47
C TYR A 195 -12.30 5.58 6.52
N VAL A 196 -12.43 4.59 7.40
CA VAL A 196 -11.44 4.29 8.45
C VAL A 196 -10.09 3.92 7.81
N LEU A 197 -10.09 2.98 6.85
CA LEU A 197 -8.89 2.56 6.14
C LEU A 197 -8.17 3.75 5.47
N ASN A 198 -8.88 4.58 4.73
CA ASN A 198 -8.25 5.70 4.03
C ASN A 198 -7.70 6.77 4.98
N ASN A 199 -8.34 7.02 6.12
CA ASN A 199 -7.76 7.90 7.15
C ASN A 199 -6.54 7.28 7.82
N GLN A 200 -6.49 5.96 8.00
CA GLN A 200 -5.31 5.24 8.47
C GLN A 200 -4.13 5.42 7.50
N VAL A 201 -4.36 5.17 6.20
CA VAL A 201 -3.33 5.39 5.16
C VAL A 201 -2.84 6.84 5.14
N MET A 202 -3.73 7.79 5.37
CA MET A 202 -3.35 9.20 5.46
C MET A 202 -2.49 9.47 6.72
N ALA A 203 -2.82 8.86 7.85
CA ALA A 203 -2.01 8.96 9.07
C ALA A 203 -0.61 8.39 8.86
N GLU A 204 -0.49 7.20 8.27
CA GLU A 204 0.80 6.59 7.90
C GLU A 204 1.61 7.47 6.94
N HIS A 205 0.94 8.08 5.95
CA HIS A 205 1.61 9.01 5.03
C HIS A 205 2.24 10.18 5.79
N PHE A 206 1.51 10.78 6.74
CA PHE A 206 2.04 11.89 7.54
C PHE A 206 3.07 11.44 8.55
N PHE A 207 2.97 10.24 9.10
CA PHE A 207 4.01 9.63 9.92
C PHE A 207 5.33 9.51 9.15
N LYS A 208 5.30 8.93 7.93
CA LYS A 208 6.48 8.84 7.04
C LYS A 208 7.06 10.20 6.64
N LYS A 209 6.28 11.27 6.77
CA LYS A 209 6.69 12.66 6.52
C LYS A 209 7.06 13.43 7.80
N GLU A 210 7.10 12.76 8.95
CA GLU A 210 7.38 13.36 10.26
C GLU A 210 6.43 14.53 10.59
N ASN A 211 5.20 14.49 10.03
CA ASN A 211 4.19 15.51 10.27
C ASN A 211 3.15 15.04 11.31
N ASN A 212 3.60 14.93 12.56
CA ASN A 212 2.79 14.41 13.66
C ASN A 212 1.48 15.20 13.86
N ARG A 213 1.47 16.52 13.57
CA ARG A 213 0.25 17.32 13.70
C ARG A 213 -0.86 16.90 12.74
N LYS A 214 -0.53 16.64 11.47
CA LYS A 214 -1.50 16.13 10.50
C LYS A 214 -1.85 14.67 10.78
N MET A 215 -0.88 13.86 11.19
CA MET A 215 -1.11 12.49 11.64
C MET A 215 -2.17 12.46 12.74
N LEU A 216 -2.04 13.30 13.79
CA LEU A 216 -2.98 13.38 14.90
C LEU A 216 -4.43 13.59 14.44
N VAL A 217 -4.65 14.46 13.45
CA VAL A 217 -5.99 14.71 12.90
C VAL A 217 -6.62 13.44 12.35
N HIS A 218 -5.88 12.66 11.54
CA HIS A 218 -6.39 11.45 10.91
C HIS A 218 -6.55 10.29 11.89
N VAL A 219 -5.64 10.16 12.85
CA VAL A 219 -5.76 9.18 13.95
C VAL A 219 -7.00 9.47 14.80
N LEU A 220 -7.27 10.73 15.14
CA LEU A 220 -8.46 11.09 15.90
C LEU A 220 -9.76 10.96 15.09
N LYS A 221 -9.74 11.16 13.77
CA LYS A 221 -10.88 10.81 12.91
C LYS A 221 -11.20 9.33 13.00
N ASN A 222 -10.20 8.45 12.90
CA ASN A 222 -10.39 7.03 13.06
C ASN A 222 -10.88 6.68 14.45
N TYR A 223 -10.32 7.29 15.48
CA TYR A 223 -10.79 7.10 16.84
C TYR A 223 -12.27 7.42 17.01
N CYS A 224 -12.72 8.56 16.51
CA CYS A 224 -14.13 8.95 16.58
C CYS A 224 -15.02 7.97 15.83
N MET A 225 -14.62 7.54 14.65
CA MET A 225 -15.36 6.58 13.82
C MET A 225 -15.41 5.18 14.45
N ASN A 226 -14.34 4.74 15.06
CA ASN A 226 -14.29 3.44 15.74
C ASN A 226 -15.18 3.40 16.98
N ILE A 227 -15.34 4.53 17.67
CA ILE A 227 -16.18 4.60 18.87
C ILE A 227 -17.64 4.90 18.53
N ASN A 228 -17.87 5.79 17.58
CA ASN A 228 -19.21 6.14 17.14
C ASN A 228 -19.26 6.29 15.62
N PRO A 229 -19.64 5.24 14.87
CA PRO A 229 -19.76 5.33 13.44
C PRO A 229 -20.68 6.47 13.01
N ILE A 230 -20.28 7.24 11.99
CA ILE A 230 -21.09 8.35 11.47
C ILE A 230 -22.40 7.83 10.88
N TRP A 231 -22.31 6.72 10.12
CA TRP A 231 -23.44 6.12 9.44
C TRP A 231 -23.95 4.91 10.21
N LYS A 232 -25.21 4.59 9.99
CA LYS A 232 -25.80 3.38 10.56
C LYS A 232 -25.09 2.15 9.97
N ILE A 233 -24.47 1.35 10.83
CA ILE A 233 -23.92 0.04 10.48
C ILE A 233 -25.02 -0.97 10.70
N ASN A 234 -25.25 -1.86 9.73
CA ASN A 234 -26.31 -2.87 9.81
C ASN A 234 -26.03 -3.92 10.90
N ASP A 235 -24.76 -4.24 11.13
CA ASP A 235 -24.33 -5.19 12.16
C ASP A 235 -23.35 -4.53 13.13
N LEU A 236 -23.90 -3.99 14.22
CA LEU A 236 -23.09 -3.46 15.31
C LEU A 236 -22.33 -4.56 16.08
N GLU A 237 -22.72 -5.83 15.90
CA GLU A 237 -22.06 -6.99 16.52
C GLU A 237 -20.62 -7.15 16.05
N ASP A 238 -20.30 -6.71 14.82
CA ASP A 238 -18.93 -6.73 14.27
C ASP A 238 -18.10 -5.50 14.68
N HIS A 239 -18.69 -4.57 15.46
CA HIS A 239 -17.99 -3.36 15.84
C HIS A 239 -17.14 -3.58 17.10
N ASN A 240 -15.85 -3.78 16.88
CA ASN A 240 -14.88 -4.20 17.92
C ASN A 240 -14.34 -3.04 18.79
N GLY A 241 -14.89 -1.84 18.73
CA GLY A 241 -14.41 -0.69 19.50
C GLY A 241 -13.13 -0.07 18.92
N VAL A 242 -12.21 0.34 19.80
CA VAL A 242 -10.95 0.97 19.36
C VAL A 242 -10.03 -0.07 18.72
N LEU A 243 -9.61 0.17 17.49
CA LEU A 243 -8.63 -0.67 16.82
C LEU A 243 -7.25 -0.55 17.46
N LEU A 244 -6.51 -1.66 17.53
CA LEU A 244 -5.16 -1.70 18.12
C LEU A 244 -4.24 -0.65 17.51
N GLU A 245 -4.24 -0.50 16.22
CA GLU A 245 -3.41 0.48 15.53
C GLU A 245 -3.79 1.93 15.89
N THR A 246 -5.08 2.24 16.04
CA THR A 246 -5.53 3.56 16.50
C THR A 246 -5.04 3.82 17.93
N TYR A 247 -5.09 2.80 18.79
CA TYR A 247 -4.57 2.87 20.15
C TYR A 247 -3.06 3.15 20.16
N GLU A 248 -2.27 2.36 19.43
CA GLU A 248 -0.81 2.50 19.36
C GLU A 248 -0.40 3.87 18.80
N ASN A 249 -1.08 4.35 17.77
CA ASN A 249 -0.85 5.68 17.21
C ASN A 249 -1.18 6.80 18.20
N LEU A 250 -2.24 6.67 19.01
CA LEU A 250 -2.57 7.65 20.05
C LEU A 250 -1.54 7.66 21.17
N VAL A 251 -1.03 6.50 21.58
CA VAL A 251 0.05 6.37 22.56
C VAL A 251 1.32 7.03 22.03
N PHE A 252 1.73 6.72 20.79
CA PHE A 252 2.87 7.37 20.15
C PHE A 252 2.72 8.90 20.07
N LEU A 253 1.53 9.38 19.71
CA LEU A 253 1.27 10.83 19.61
C LEU A 253 1.24 11.51 20.99
N HIS A 254 0.91 10.77 22.05
CA HIS A 254 0.98 11.29 23.41
C HIS A 254 2.42 11.65 23.82
N ASP A 255 3.42 10.94 23.32
CA ASP A 255 4.83 11.28 23.56
C ASP A 255 5.27 12.56 22.83
N ASN A 256 4.55 12.94 21.77
CA ASN A 256 4.85 14.11 20.92
C ASN A 256 3.98 15.34 21.22
N PHE A 257 2.84 15.16 21.89
CA PHE A 257 1.88 16.21 22.19
C PHE A 257 1.42 16.17 23.65
N SER A 258 1.13 17.33 24.22
CA SER A 258 0.46 17.37 25.51
C SER A 258 -0.93 16.74 25.44
N LYS A 259 -1.38 16.13 26.53
CA LYS A 259 -2.75 15.60 26.66
C LYS A 259 -3.81 16.65 26.26
N ASN A 260 -3.61 17.89 26.66
CA ASN A 260 -4.53 18.97 26.33
C ASN A 260 -4.59 19.24 24.83
N THR A 261 -3.47 19.16 24.10
CA THR A 261 -3.45 19.31 22.63
C THR A 261 -4.27 18.21 21.97
N ILE A 262 -4.08 16.95 22.39
CA ILE A 262 -4.82 15.81 21.84
C ILE A 262 -6.31 15.95 22.14
N ILE A 263 -6.67 16.28 23.36
CA ILE A 263 -8.08 16.44 23.80
C ILE A 263 -8.76 17.59 23.05
N ASN A 264 -8.10 18.74 22.92
CA ASN A 264 -8.68 19.87 22.16
C ASN A 264 -8.87 19.54 20.69
N THR A 265 -7.92 18.80 20.10
CA THR A 265 -8.03 18.34 18.70
C THR A 265 -9.16 17.32 18.57
N PHE A 266 -9.34 16.42 19.53
CA PHE A 266 -10.46 15.49 19.59
C PHE A 266 -11.81 16.23 19.61
N TYR A 267 -11.98 17.22 20.49
CA TYR A 267 -13.22 17.98 20.54
C TYR A 267 -13.55 18.65 19.21
N PHE A 268 -12.56 19.27 18.58
CA PHE A 268 -12.73 19.90 17.27
C PHE A 268 -13.15 18.88 16.19
N ILE A 269 -12.53 17.69 16.18
CA ILE A 269 -12.85 16.65 15.21
C ILE A 269 -14.23 16.06 15.49
N TRP A 270 -14.55 15.75 16.75
CA TRP A 270 -15.86 15.22 17.13
C TRP A 270 -16.99 16.15 16.67
N ASP A 271 -16.84 17.45 16.91
CA ASP A 271 -17.84 18.45 16.49
C ASP A 271 -17.93 18.67 14.98
N SER A 272 -16.97 18.20 14.23
CA SER A 272 -17.00 18.23 12.75
C SER A 272 -17.78 17.07 12.11
N PHE A 273 -18.14 16.06 12.90
CA PHE A 273 -18.93 14.93 12.41
C PHE A 273 -20.43 15.17 12.62
N ASP A 274 -21.19 14.85 11.57
CA ASP A 274 -22.65 14.77 11.62
C ASP A 274 -23.06 13.30 11.80
N PHE A 275 -23.12 12.84 13.03
CA PHE A 275 -23.46 11.47 13.35
C PHE A 275 -24.94 11.21 13.14
N GLU A 276 -25.30 10.25 12.28
CA GLU A 276 -26.70 9.81 12.08
C GLU A 276 -27.30 9.23 13.38
N LYS A 277 -26.47 8.58 14.20
CA LYS A 277 -26.85 8.04 15.52
C LYS A 277 -25.69 8.22 16.50
N ILE A 278 -25.98 8.70 17.68
CA ILE A 278 -25.01 8.78 18.76
C ILE A 278 -25.20 7.56 19.66
N ILE A 279 -24.27 6.61 19.58
CA ILE A 279 -24.22 5.41 20.42
C ILE A 279 -23.40 5.70 21.66
N VAL A 280 -22.25 6.35 21.49
CA VAL A 280 -21.35 6.78 22.55
C VAL A 280 -21.38 8.31 22.62
N THR A 281 -21.65 8.87 23.80
CA THR A 281 -21.69 10.32 23.94
C THR A 281 -20.28 10.93 23.79
N LYS A 282 -20.19 12.20 23.40
CA LYS A 282 -18.94 12.93 23.35
C LYS A 282 -18.14 12.86 24.66
N TYR A 283 -18.86 12.90 25.79
CA TYR A 283 -18.24 12.81 27.11
C TYR A 283 -17.67 11.40 27.38
N ASP A 284 -18.40 10.35 27.03
CA ASP A 284 -17.89 8.99 27.18
C ASP A 284 -16.72 8.71 26.23
N ALA A 285 -16.79 9.18 24.99
CA ALA A 285 -15.68 9.13 24.05
C ALA A 285 -14.42 9.86 24.60
N TYR A 286 -14.61 11.03 25.16
CA TYR A 286 -13.50 11.72 25.87
C TYR A 286 -12.91 10.89 27.01
N ARG A 287 -13.76 10.22 27.84
CA ARG A 287 -13.27 9.37 28.94
C ARG A 287 -12.44 8.19 28.42
N ILE A 288 -12.88 7.57 27.33
CA ILE A 288 -12.17 6.47 26.68
C ILE A 288 -10.82 6.96 26.13
N LEU A 289 -10.81 8.11 25.43
CA LEU A 289 -9.56 8.71 24.97
C LEU A 289 -8.60 8.98 26.14
N LYS A 290 -9.10 9.50 27.27
CA LYS A 290 -8.30 9.70 28.47
C LYS A 290 -7.74 8.39 29.03
N ASP A 291 -8.50 7.31 28.97
CA ASP A 291 -8.05 6.00 29.40
C ASP A 291 -6.91 5.47 28.50
N ILE A 292 -7.00 5.67 27.17
CA ILE A 292 -5.90 5.38 26.23
C ILE A 292 -4.66 6.20 26.57
N LEU A 293 -4.80 7.52 26.77
CA LEU A 293 -3.69 8.41 27.11
C LEU A 293 -3.10 8.14 28.50
N ASN A 294 -3.77 7.38 29.34
CA ASN A 294 -3.28 6.85 30.60
C ASN A 294 -2.77 5.40 30.49
N LEU A 295 -2.60 4.89 29.28
CA LEU A 295 -2.05 3.57 28.97
C LEU A 295 -2.86 2.41 29.59
N LYS A 296 -4.20 2.56 29.69
CA LYS A 296 -5.04 1.44 30.09
C LYS A 296 -5.04 0.37 29.00
N ASN A 297 -5.14 -0.88 29.42
CA ASN A 297 -5.17 -2.02 28.50
C ASN A 297 -6.33 -1.91 27.50
N ILE A 298 -6.04 -2.10 26.21
CA ILE A 298 -7.01 -1.95 25.12
C ILE A 298 -8.14 -2.97 25.20
N ASP A 299 -7.86 -4.23 25.58
CA ASP A 299 -8.89 -5.26 25.70
C ASP A 299 -9.91 -4.89 26.76
N LYS A 300 -9.45 -4.30 27.87
CA LYS A 300 -10.33 -3.80 28.91
C LYS A 300 -11.15 -2.60 28.43
N ILE A 301 -10.56 -1.69 27.68
CA ILE A 301 -11.27 -0.55 27.08
C ILE A 301 -12.37 -1.07 26.16
N ASN A 302 -12.06 -2.00 25.27
CA ASN A 302 -13.01 -2.56 24.31
C ASN A 302 -14.09 -3.41 24.98
N SER A 303 -13.74 -4.20 26.00
CA SER A 303 -14.72 -4.92 26.81
C SER A 303 -15.68 -3.95 27.53
N ASP A 304 -15.17 -2.86 28.12
CA ASP A 304 -16.02 -1.83 28.76
C ASP A 304 -16.93 -1.12 27.74
N LEU A 305 -16.44 -0.89 26.51
CA LEU A 305 -17.23 -0.33 25.42
C LEU A 305 -18.35 -1.26 25.00
N ASN A 306 -18.05 -2.53 24.73
CA ASN A 306 -19.03 -3.53 24.30
C ASN A 306 -20.12 -3.67 25.36
N ASN A 307 -19.75 -3.92 26.62
CA ASN A 307 -20.71 -4.10 27.71
C ASN A 307 -21.61 -2.86 27.94
N ARG A 308 -21.11 -1.66 27.71
CA ARG A 308 -21.89 -0.43 27.99
C ARG A 308 -22.72 0.04 26.81
N PHE A 309 -22.24 -0.17 25.59
CA PHE A 309 -22.76 0.56 24.44
C PHE A 309 -23.23 -0.34 23.29
N TYR A 310 -22.68 -1.54 23.14
CA TYR A 310 -22.99 -2.39 21.96
C TYR A 310 -23.85 -3.61 22.28
N GLU A 311 -23.70 -4.27 23.41
CA GLU A 311 -24.46 -5.50 23.78
C GLU A 311 -25.92 -5.30 24.16
N ASN A 312 -26.39 -4.06 24.35
CA ASN A 312 -27.74 -3.77 24.82
C ASN A 312 -28.40 -2.60 24.06
N GLU A 313 -28.53 -2.71 22.74
CA GLU A 313 -29.10 -1.63 21.91
C GLU A 313 -30.50 -1.21 22.36
N ASP A 314 -31.36 -2.18 22.69
CA ASP A 314 -32.75 -1.91 23.14
C ASP A 314 -32.82 -1.16 24.48
N LEU A 315 -31.87 -1.40 25.38
CA LEU A 315 -31.81 -0.68 26.67
C LEU A 315 -31.22 0.73 26.50
N LYS A 316 -30.41 0.96 25.46
CA LYS A 316 -29.75 2.27 25.19
C LYS A 316 -30.72 3.24 24.55
N ILE A 317 -31.56 2.78 23.62
CA ILE A 317 -32.63 3.59 23.04
C ILE A 317 -33.56 4.10 24.14
N LYS A 318 -33.90 3.26 25.14
CA LYS A 318 -34.67 3.68 26.31
C LYS A 318 -33.99 4.72 27.19
N ARG A 319 -32.64 4.64 27.36
CA ARG A 319 -31.86 5.61 28.16
C ARG A 319 -31.71 6.95 27.47
N ILE A 320 -31.51 6.98 26.17
CA ILE A 320 -31.42 8.23 25.37
C ILE A 320 -32.77 8.93 25.37
N THR A 321 -33.87 8.18 25.16
CA THR A 321 -35.25 8.72 25.21
C THR A 321 -35.63 9.22 26.61
N GLN A 322 -35.16 8.58 27.68
CA GLN A 322 -35.40 9.06 29.05
C GLN A 322 -34.60 10.30 29.41
N LYS A 323 -33.34 10.45 28.94
CA LYS A 323 -32.57 11.67 29.22
C LYS A 323 -33.09 12.89 28.46
N THR A 324 -33.51 12.75 27.23
CA THR A 324 -34.13 13.84 26.45
C THR A 324 -35.53 14.25 26.99
N LEU A 325 -36.19 13.40 27.78
CA LEU A 325 -37.46 13.74 28.44
C LEU A 325 -37.31 14.48 29.75
N PHE A 326 -36.13 14.52 30.36
CA PHE A 326 -35.84 15.16 31.63
C PHE A 326 -34.92 16.41 31.56
N ASP A 327 -34.46 16.75 30.35
CA ASP A 327 -33.63 17.95 30.10
C ASP A 327 -34.46 19.11 29.51
N PHE A 328 -35.77 19.15 29.75
CA PHE A 328 -36.66 20.30 29.49
C PHE A 328 -37.13 20.93 30.78
#